data_d6a3582d2572b5632276da3766a22c30
#
_entry.id   d6a3582d2572b5632276da3766a22c30
#
_cell.length_a   1.000
_cell.length_b   1.000
_cell.length_c   1.000
_cell.angle_alpha   90.00
_cell.angle_beta   90.00
_cell.angle_gamma   90.00
#
_symmetry.space_group_name_H-M   'P 1'
#
loop_
_entity.id
_entity.type
_entity.pdbx_description
1 polymer ?
#
loop_
_entity_poly.entity_id
_entity_poly.type
_entity_poly.pdbx_seq_one_letter_code
_entity_poly.pdbx_strand_id
1 'polypeptide(L)'
;MKLYESRRAPNPRRVRWVMAEKGVTDVELVEIDLLAGEHRTAAYRDKVGVPHVPALELDDGTCISESIAICRYLEALHPEPNLFGRDPKEQAIIEMWTRRCEMYLANPMMLNVRFSHPALAALEAPQPQVAKYSRLGAEKFMRTLDRQLAEHEFIAADRFTIADIVAAVGLDFARLVKYRPPEEFVHLARWLEACRARPAAKAGV
;
A
#
# COMPACT_ATOMS: atom_id res chain seq x y z
N MET A 1 -4.97 20.47 -4.56
CA MET A 1 -4.26 19.59 -3.59
C MET A 1 -2.93 19.12 -4.18
N LYS A 2 -1.93 18.72 -3.30
CA LYS A 2 -0.63 18.21 -3.73
C LYS A 2 -0.30 16.91 -2.99
N LEU A 3 0.10 15.87 -3.74
CA LEU A 3 0.56 14.62 -3.16
C LEU A 3 2.09 14.58 -3.21
N TYR A 4 2.74 14.71 -2.06
CA TYR A 4 4.16 14.47 -1.90
C TYR A 4 4.42 12.98 -1.88
N GLU A 5 5.19 12.48 -2.84
CA GLU A 5 5.32 11.07 -3.07
C GLU A 5 6.71 10.67 -3.55
N SER A 6 7.00 9.39 -3.58
CA SER A 6 8.10 8.84 -4.37
C SER A 6 7.57 7.72 -5.24
N ARG A 7 7.75 7.84 -6.53
CA ARG A 7 7.13 6.98 -7.55
C ARG A 7 7.38 5.49 -7.32
N ARG A 8 8.56 5.13 -6.82
CA ARG A 8 8.94 3.73 -6.55
C ARG A 8 8.54 3.22 -5.18
N ALA A 9 8.03 4.08 -4.30
CA ALA A 9 7.67 3.69 -2.96
C ALA A 9 6.28 3.02 -2.90
N PRO A 10 6.10 1.98 -2.08
CA PRO A 10 4.86 1.21 -2.05
C PRO A 10 3.68 1.99 -1.44
N ASN A 11 3.89 2.77 -0.38
CA ASN A 11 2.81 3.48 0.28
C ASN A 11 2.18 4.57 -0.60
N PRO A 12 2.94 5.43 -1.32
CA PRO A 12 2.38 6.34 -2.32
C PRO A 12 1.61 5.62 -3.42
N ARG A 13 2.08 4.43 -3.86
CA ARG A 13 1.37 3.65 -4.88
C ARG A 13 -0.05 3.27 -4.45
N ARG A 14 -0.30 3.02 -3.16
CA ARG A 14 -1.66 2.78 -2.64
C ARG A 14 -2.58 3.97 -2.95
N VAL A 15 -2.10 5.19 -2.71
CA VAL A 15 -2.85 6.42 -2.97
C VAL A 15 -3.09 6.61 -4.47
N ARG A 16 -2.04 6.47 -5.29
CA ARG A 16 -2.19 6.58 -6.75
C ARG A 16 -3.16 5.54 -7.32
N TRP A 17 -3.16 4.32 -6.80
CA TRP A 17 -4.11 3.30 -7.24
C TRP A 17 -5.54 3.69 -6.87
N VAL A 18 -5.79 4.18 -5.64
CA VAL A 18 -7.12 4.70 -5.25
C VAL A 18 -7.52 5.88 -6.13
N MET A 19 -6.63 6.85 -6.37
CA MET A 19 -6.90 7.95 -7.29
C MET A 19 -7.32 7.45 -8.68
N ALA A 20 -6.59 6.47 -9.21
CA ALA A 20 -6.90 5.89 -10.53
C ALA A 20 -8.22 5.12 -10.57
N GLU A 21 -8.55 4.36 -9.52
CA GLU A 21 -9.86 3.68 -9.40
C GLU A 21 -11.02 4.68 -9.37
N LYS A 22 -10.80 5.84 -8.78
CA LYS A 22 -11.81 6.90 -8.61
C LYS A 22 -11.81 7.96 -9.72
N GLY A 23 -10.89 7.86 -10.67
CA GLY A 23 -10.75 8.85 -11.74
C GLY A 23 -10.29 10.24 -11.24
N VAL A 24 -9.61 10.31 -10.10
CA VAL A 24 -9.09 11.57 -9.54
C VAL A 24 -7.85 11.99 -10.30
N THR A 25 -7.88 13.14 -10.95
CA THR A 25 -6.82 13.67 -11.82
C THR A 25 -6.34 15.07 -11.45
N ASP A 26 -7.00 15.73 -10.52
CA ASP A 26 -6.77 17.12 -10.11
C ASP A 26 -5.81 17.28 -8.91
N VAL A 27 -5.09 16.21 -8.55
CA VAL A 27 -4.05 16.23 -7.52
C VAL A 27 -2.68 16.35 -8.18
N GLU A 28 -1.94 17.41 -7.86
CA GLU A 28 -0.55 17.59 -8.30
C GLU A 28 0.36 16.56 -7.62
N LEU A 29 1.16 15.83 -8.39
CA LEU A 29 2.16 14.89 -7.87
C LEU A 29 3.50 15.60 -7.69
N VAL A 30 4.02 15.62 -6.46
CA VAL A 30 5.31 16.23 -6.12
C VAL A 30 6.28 15.11 -5.74
N GLU A 31 7.23 14.82 -6.62
CA GLU A 31 8.25 13.78 -6.38
C GLU A 31 9.19 14.20 -5.25
N ILE A 32 9.43 13.28 -4.33
CA ILE A 32 10.38 13.39 -3.22
C ILE A 32 11.49 12.36 -3.41
N ASP A 33 12.73 12.82 -3.60
CA ASP A 33 13.89 11.94 -3.71
C ASP A 33 14.26 11.37 -2.33
N LEU A 34 13.83 10.12 -2.11
CA LEU A 34 14.12 9.41 -0.86
C LEU A 34 15.62 9.10 -0.72
N LEU A 35 16.32 8.84 -1.83
CA LEU A 35 17.77 8.52 -1.78
C LEU A 35 18.61 9.76 -1.47
N ALA A 36 18.19 10.93 -1.97
CA ALA A 36 18.77 12.22 -1.59
C ALA A 36 18.40 12.66 -0.16
N GLY A 37 17.42 11.99 0.48
CA GLY A 37 17.01 12.29 1.84
C GLY A 37 16.07 13.50 1.96
N GLU A 38 15.43 13.95 0.88
CA GLU A 38 14.53 15.12 0.88
C GLU A 38 13.43 15.02 1.94
N HIS A 39 12.86 13.82 2.15
CA HIS A 39 11.86 13.54 3.20
C HIS A 39 12.40 13.75 4.63
N ARG A 40 13.72 13.85 4.82
CA ARG A 40 14.39 14.02 6.13
C ARG A 40 14.78 15.48 6.41
N THR A 41 14.57 16.39 5.46
CA THR A 41 14.85 17.81 5.65
C THR A 41 13.94 18.43 6.71
N ALA A 42 14.41 19.50 7.37
CA ALA A 42 13.60 20.24 8.35
C ALA A 42 12.32 20.77 7.69
N ALA A 43 12.43 21.36 6.50
CA ALA A 43 11.29 21.90 5.76
C ALA A 43 10.20 20.86 5.48
N TYR A 44 10.59 19.64 5.09
CA TYR A 44 9.62 18.55 4.88
C TYR A 44 8.97 18.11 6.19
N ARG A 45 9.78 17.93 7.26
CA ARG A 45 9.27 17.51 8.57
C ARG A 45 8.33 18.54 9.20
N ASP A 46 8.66 19.83 9.07
CA ASP A 46 7.82 20.92 9.60
C ASP A 46 6.47 20.97 8.89
N LYS A 47 6.45 20.63 7.58
CA LYS A 47 5.23 20.57 6.78
C LYS A 47 4.38 19.33 7.07
N VAL A 48 5.00 18.15 7.12
CA VAL A 48 4.32 16.85 7.13
C VAL A 48 4.21 16.26 8.54
N GLY A 49 5.07 16.65 9.45
CA GLY A 49 5.15 16.12 10.81
C GLY A 49 5.94 14.82 10.95
N VAL A 50 6.16 14.07 9.87
CA VAL A 50 6.91 12.80 9.83
C VAL A 50 7.79 12.72 8.58
N PRO A 51 8.96 12.04 8.65
CA PRO A 51 9.88 11.91 7.51
C PRO A 51 9.47 10.75 6.59
N HIS A 52 8.22 10.71 6.18
CA HIS A 52 7.68 9.63 5.34
C HIS A 52 6.87 10.18 4.17
N VAL A 53 6.76 9.36 3.13
CA VAL A 53 5.83 9.56 2.01
C VAL A 53 4.81 8.39 2.00
N PRO A 54 3.56 8.64 1.55
CA PRO A 54 3.02 9.86 0.98
C PRO A 54 2.55 10.87 2.04
N ALA A 55 2.39 12.13 1.61
CA ALA A 55 1.64 13.15 2.34
C ALA A 55 0.78 13.95 1.35
N LEU A 56 -0.47 14.25 1.72
CA LEU A 56 -1.40 15.05 0.93
C LEU A 56 -1.53 16.43 1.56
N GLU A 57 -1.11 17.48 0.84
CA GLU A 57 -1.34 18.87 1.21
C GLU A 57 -2.66 19.34 0.59
N LEU A 58 -3.55 19.83 1.43
CA LEU A 58 -4.83 20.44 1.03
C LEU A 58 -4.63 21.89 0.63
N ASP A 59 -5.66 22.50 0.06
CA ASP A 59 -5.59 23.89 -0.43
C ASP A 59 -5.51 24.93 0.70
N ASP A 60 -5.89 24.56 1.92
CA ASP A 60 -5.74 25.36 3.14
C ASP A 60 -4.38 25.19 3.84
N GLY A 61 -3.48 24.37 3.26
CA GLY A 61 -2.16 24.05 3.81
C GLY A 61 -2.13 22.90 4.82
N THR A 62 -3.28 22.31 5.18
CA THR A 62 -3.31 21.12 6.04
C THR A 62 -2.63 19.95 5.34
N CYS A 63 -1.72 19.25 6.04
CA CYS A 63 -1.09 18.05 5.54
C CYS A 63 -1.64 16.80 6.22
N ILE A 64 -2.12 15.84 5.41
CA ILE A 64 -2.55 14.52 5.84
C ILE A 64 -1.43 13.53 5.49
N SER A 65 -0.86 12.87 6.49
CA SER A 65 0.06 11.75 6.31
C SER A 65 -0.67 10.41 6.49
N GLU A 66 0.05 9.28 6.32
CA GLU A 66 -0.45 7.91 6.28
C GLU A 66 -1.31 7.59 5.04
N SER A 67 -0.81 6.65 4.22
CA SER A 67 -1.44 6.32 2.93
C SER A 67 -2.93 5.95 3.05
N ILE A 68 -3.32 5.23 4.10
CA ILE A 68 -4.73 4.82 4.30
C ILE A 68 -5.60 5.99 4.74
N ALA A 69 -5.06 6.91 5.56
CA ALA A 69 -5.79 8.13 5.93
C ALA A 69 -6.04 9.01 4.70
N ILE A 70 -5.04 9.15 3.82
CA ILE A 70 -5.17 9.88 2.55
C ILE A 70 -6.22 9.19 1.66
N CYS A 71 -6.17 7.86 1.52
CA CYS A 71 -7.15 7.12 0.73
C CYS A 71 -8.58 7.29 1.30
N ARG A 72 -8.74 7.32 2.62
CA ARG A 72 -10.03 7.56 3.27
C ARG A 72 -10.55 8.98 3.04
N TYR A 73 -9.67 9.97 3.03
CA TYR A 73 -10.02 11.34 2.67
C TYR A 73 -10.52 11.43 1.21
N LEU A 74 -9.79 10.80 0.28
CA LEU A 74 -10.20 10.73 -1.12
C LEU A 74 -11.51 9.96 -1.32
N GLU A 75 -11.78 8.91 -0.53
CA GLU A 75 -13.06 8.20 -0.52
C GLU A 75 -14.22 9.12 -0.13
N ALA A 76 -14.02 9.98 0.87
CA ALA A 76 -15.06 10.91 1.31
C ALA A 76 -15.37 11.99 0.26
N LEU A 77 -14.37 12.43 -0.52
CA LEU A 77 -14.56 13.37 -1.62
C LEU A 77 -15.16 12.71 -2.88
N HIS A 78 -14.79 11.46 -3.13
CA HIS A 78 -15.16 10.69 -4.31
C HIS A 78 -15.70 9.31 -3.87
N PRO A 79 -16.97 9.22 -3.41
CA PRO A 79 -17.49 7.98 -2.79
C PRO A 79 -17.61 6.79 -3.73
N GLU A 80 -17.62 7.01 -5.04
CA GLU A 80 -17.71 5.93 -6.04
C GLU A 80 -16.47 5.86 -6.94
N PRO A 81 -16.02 4.64 -7.29
CA PRO A 81 -16.44 3.35 -6.75
C PRO A 81 -16.10 3.23 -5.27
N ASN A 82 -17.03 2.71 -4.47
CA ASN A 82 -16.83 2.58 -3.02
C ASN A 82 -15.78 1.52 -2.69
N LEU A 83 -14.71 1.93 -1.97
CA LEU A 83 -13.59 1.08 -1.58
C LEU A 83 -13.54 0.81 -0.06
N PHE A 84 -14.29 1.55 0.76
CA PHE A 84 -14.18 1.52 2.22
C PHE A 84 -15.44 1.03 2.95
N GLY A 85 -16.51 0.69 2.23
CA GLY A 85 -17.75 0.14 2.79
C GLY A 85 -18.92 1.11 2.77
N ARG A 86 -20.12 0.57 2.48
CA ARG A 86 -21.36 1.32 2.28
C ARG A 86 -22.17 1.47 3.57
N ASP A 87 -22.02 0.53 4.48
CA ASP A 87 -22.70 0.53 5.77
C ASP A 87 -21.72 0.25 6.93
N PRO A 88 -22.10 0.48 8.18
CA PRO A 88 -21.20 0.32 9.33
C PRO A 88 -20.59 -1.07 9.47
N LYS A 89 -21.32 -2.14 9.12
CA LYS A 89 -20.81 -3.52 9.19
C LYS A 89 -19.76 -3.76 8.12
N GLU A 90 -20.06 -3.39 6.88
CA GLU A 90 -19.13 -3.54 5.76
C GLU A 90 -17.86 -2.70 5.99
N GLN A 91 -18.00 -1.45 6.46
CA GLN A 91 -16.88 -0.58 6.83
C GLN A 91 -15.97 -1.24 7.87
N ALA A 92 -16.55 -1.82 8.92
CA ALA A 92 -15.79 -2.51 9.95
C ALA A 92 -15.06 -3.76 9.43
N ILE A 93 -15.69 -4.53 8.54
CA ILE A 93 -15.09 -5.72 7.92
C ILE A 93 -13.94 -5.32 7.00
N ILE A 94 -14.13 -4.31 6.14
CA ILE A 94 -13.08 -3.82 5.24
C ILE A 94 -11.92 -3.24 6.05
N GLU A 95 -12.18 -2.44 7.08
CA GLU A 95 -11.13 -1.91 7.97
C GLU A 95 -10.36 -3.05 8.65
N MET A 96 -11.04 -4.05 9.20
CA MET A 96 -10.41 -5.21 9.81
C MET A 96 -9.45 -5.91 8.85
N TRP A 97 -9.88 -6.18 7.62
CA TRP A 97 -9.04 -6.81 6.62
C TRP A 97 -7.92 -5.90 6.12
N THR A 98 -8.18 -4.61 5.98
CA THR A 98 -7.16 -3.60 5.64
C THR A 98 -6.04 -3.60 6.68
N ARG A 99 -6.39 -3.55 7.98
CA ARG A 99 -5.42 -3.60 9.08
C ARG A 99 -4.64 -4.92 9.10
N ARG A 100 -5.33 -6.05 8.91
CA ARG A 100 -4.67 -7.37 8.82
C ARG A 100 -3.69 -7.43 7.65
N CYS A 101 -4.09 -7.00 6.46
CA CYS A 101 -3.23 -6.97 5.28
C CYS A 101 -2.04 -6.02 5.46
N GLU A 102 -2.25 -4.87 6.08
CA GLU A 102 -1.18 -3.92 6.35
C GLU A 102 -0.18 -4.48 7.37
N MET A 103 -0.67 -4.93 8.54
CA MET A 103 0.18 -5.34 9.65
C MET A 103 0.87 -6.69 9.42
N TYR A 104 0.19 -7.64 8.79
CA TYR A 104 0.68 -9.02 8.70
C TYR A 104 1.19 -9.42 7.32
N LEU A 105 0.95 -8.60 6.28
CA LEU A 105 1.47 -8.86 4.93
C LEU A 105 2.32 -7.71 4.39
N ALA A 106 1.71 -6.55 4.15
CA ALA A 106 2.37 -5.47 3.41
C ALA A 106 3.56 -4.90 4.17
N ASN A 107 3.41 -4.52 5.44
CA ASN A 107 4.52 -4.00 6.24
C ASN A 107 5.64 -5.03 6.43
N PRO A 108 5.39 -6.31 6.77
CA PRO A 108 6.44 -7.33 6.79
C PRO A 108 7.15 -7.53 5.45
N MET A 109 6.43 -7.49 4.31
CA MET A 109 7.06 -7.57 2.99
C MET A 109 7.89 -6.33 2.67
N MET A 110 7.44 -5.14 3.06
CA MET A 110 8.26 -3.91 2.95
C MET A 110 9.52 -3.98 3.81
N LEU A 111 9.45 -4.50 5.03
CA LEU A 111 10.64 -4.72 5.89
C LEU A 111 11.60 -5.74 5.27
N ASN A 112 11.06 -6.83 4.69
CA ASN A 112 11.89 -7.79 3.96
C ASN A 112 12.68 -7.10 2.85
N VAL A 113 12.04 -6.29 2.00
CA VAL A 113 12.71 -5.54 0.93
C VAL A 113 13.68 -4.51 1.50
N ARG A 114 13.24 -3.71 2.45
CA ARG A 114 14.00 -2.61 3.05
C ARG A 114 15.33 -3.06 3.64
N PHE A 115 15.34 -4.21 4.34
CA PHE A 115 16.51 -4.72 5.02
C PHE A 115 17.34 -5.73 4.21
N SER A 116 16.93 -6.05 2.97
CA SER A 116 17.67 -6.99 2.12
C SER A 116 18.03 -6.46 0.74
N HIS A 117 17.34 -5.44 0.21
CA HIS A 117 17.61 -4.94 -1.15
C HIS A 117 18.83 -4.01 -1.16
N PRO A 118 19.88 -4.29 -1.97
CA PRO A 118 21.14 -3.53 -1.94
C PRO A 118 20.96 -2.02 -2.19
N ALA A 119 20.07 -1.62 -3.10
CA ALA A 119 19.84 -0.21 -3.41
C ALA A 119 19.24 0.59 -2.24
N LEU A 120 18.66 -0.08 -1.23
CA LEU A 120 18.10 0.57 -0.06
C LEU A 120 19.09 0.68 1.11
N ALA A 121 20.30 0.13 0.96
CA ALA A 121 21.36 0.20 1.98
C ALA A 121 21.79 1.66 2.31
N ALA A 122 21.59 2.58 1.36
CA ALA A 122 21.83 4.01 1.58
C ALA A 122 20.78 4.66 2.51
N LEU A 123 19.57 4.10 2.55
CA LEU A 123 18.48 4.58 3.41
C LEU A 123 18.53 3.97 4.80
N GLU A 124 18.91 2.70 4.88
CA GLU A 124 18.90 1.94 6.13
C GLU A 124 19.89 0.76 6.07
N ALA A 125 20.62 0.55 7.15
CA ALA A 125 21.58 -0.55 7.23
C ALA A 125 20.90 -1.90 7.03
N PRO A 126 21.43 -2.79 6.18
CA PRO A 126 20.85 -4.11 5.95
C PRO A 126 20.76 -4.94 7.24
N GLN A 127 19.63 -5.62 7.43
CA GLN A 127 19.36 -6.49 8.58
C GLN A 127 18.77 -7.83 8.09
N PRO A 128 19.61 -8.77 7.62
CA PRO A 128 19.10 -10.00 6.99
C PRO A 128 18.20 -10.86 7.88
N GLN A 129 18.44 -10.83 9.20
CA GLN A 129 17.62 -11.58 10.16
C GLN A 129 16.21 -10.98 10.28
N VAL A 130 16.10 -9.63 10.32
CA VAL A 130 14.82 -8.91 10.33
C VAL A 130 14.06 -9.17 9.03
N ALA A 131 14.76 -9.09 7.89
CA ALA A 131 14.18 -9.38 6.58
C ALA A 131 13.60 -10.79 6.52
N LYS A 132 14.37 -11.81 6.94
CA LYS A 132 13.94 -13.21 6.98
C LYS A 132 12.74 -13.41 7.91
N TYR A 133 12.82 -12.87 9.14
CA TYR A 133 11.73 -12.98 10.13
C TYR A 133 10.43 -12.37 9.61
N SER A 134 10.50 -11.17 9.05
CA SER A 134 9.37 -10.46 8.48
C SER A 134 8.72 -11.24 7.34
N ARG A 135 9.55 -11.77 6.41
CA ARG A 135 9.07 -12.60 5.31
C ARG A 135 8.32 -13.85 5.79
N LEU A 136 8.91 -14.58 6.74
CA LEU A 136 8.28 -15.79 7.30
C LEU A 136 6.96 -15.48 8.02
N GLY A 137 6.86 -14.31 8.68
CA GLY A 137 5.62 -13.82 9.28
C GLY A 137 4.53 -13.57 8.24
N ALA A 138 4.89 -12.90 7.15
CA ALA A 138 3.98 -12.65 6.04
C ALA A 138 3.50 -13.94 5.35
N GLU A 139 4.38 -14.92 5.15
CA GLU A 139 4.03 -16.23 4.58
C GLU A 139 3.00 -17.00 5.44
N LYS A 140 3.09 -16.89 6.76
CA LYS A 140 2.06 -17.45 7.65
C LYS A 140 0.71 -16.81 7.44
N PHE A 141 0.68 -15.50 7.26
CA PHE A 141 -0.57 -14.77 7.01
C PHE A 141 -1.11 -15.03 5.60
N MET A 142 -0.26 -15.24 4.60
CA MET A 142 -0.69 -15.63 3.25
C MET A 142 -1.54 -16.90 3.24
N ARG A 143 -1.24 -17.87 4.13
CA ARG A 143 -2.07 -19.07 4.31
C ARG A 143 -3.49 -18.74 4.80
N THR A 144 -3.62 -17.70 5.62
CA THR A 144 -4.94 -17.20 6.05
C THR A 144 -5.67 -16.50 4.91
N LEU A 145 -4.95 -15.71 4.11
CA LEU A 145 -5.53 -15.07 2.93
C LEU A 145 -5.94 -16.09 1.86
N ASP A 146 -5.12 -17.11 1.61
CA ASP A 146 -5.43 -18.13 0.62
C ASP A 146 -6.73 -18.86 0.96
N ARG A 147 -6.94 -19.21 2.25
CA ARG A 147 -8.21 -19.78 2.72
C ARG A 147 -9.39 -18.84 2.57
N GLN A 148 -9.22 -17.56 2.88
CA GLN A 148 -10.25 -16.54 2.67
C GLN A 148 -10.64 -16.44 1.20
N LEU A 149 -9.65 -16.42 0.32
CA LEU A 149 -9.82 -16.29 -1.12
C LEU A 149 -10.29 -17.58 -1.81
N ALA A 150 -10.29 -18.72 -1.11
CA ALA A 150 -10.93 -19.94 -1.59
C ALA A 150 -12.48 -19.79 -1.69
N GLU A 151 -13.05 -18.98 -0.81
CA GLU A 151 -14.50 -18.77 -0.71
C GLU A 151 -14.95 -17.41 -1.24
N HIS A 152 -13.99 -16.48 -1.49
CA HIS A 152 -14.27 -15.11 -1.91
C HIS A 152 -13.41 -14.70 -3.10
N GLU A 153 -13.98 -13.88 -3.97
CA GLU A 153 -13.24 -13.30 -5.10
C GLU A 153 -12.21 -12.27 -4.62
N PHE A 154 -12.59 -11.41 -3.65
CA PHE A 154 -11.77 -10.37 -3.03
C PHE A 154 -11.66 -10.57 -1.52
N ILE A 155 -10.73 -9.84 -0.87
CA ILE A 155 -10.35 -10.11 0.53
C ILE A 155 -11.47 -9.80 1.52
N ALA A 156 -12.17 -8.68 1.37
CA ALA A 156 -13.02 -8.15 2.44
C ALA A 156 -14.51 -8.05 2.10
N ALA A 157 -14.88 -8.04 0.81
CA ALA A 157 -16.24 -7.87 0.35
C ALA A 157 -16.44 -8.59 -1.00
N ASP A 158 -17.66 -8.55 -1.55
CA ASP A 158 -17.98 -9.13 -2.86
C ASP A 158 -17.40 -8.34 -4.04
N ARG A 159 -16.59 -7.31 -3.74
CA ARG A 159 -15.95 -6.42 -4.69
C ARG A 159 -14.56 -6.02 -4.23
N PHE A 160 -13.81 -5.47 -5.16
CA PHE A 160 -12.49 -4.89 -4.91
C PHE A 160 -12.57 -3.73 -3.91
N THR A 161 -11.66 -3.71 -2.92
CA THR A 161 -11.64 -2.74 -1.83
C THR A 161 -10.21 -2.27 -1.52
N ILE A 162 -10.08 -1.33 -0.60
CA ILE A 162 -8.77 -0.87 -0.11
C ILE A 162 -7.92 -2.00 0.49
N ALA A 163 -8.52 -3.04 1.05
CA ALA A 163 -7.80 -4.19 1.58
C ALA A 163 -7.02 -4.93 0.48
N ASP A 164 -7.61 -5.04 -0.72
CA ASP A 164 -6.97 -5.66 -1.88
C ASP A 164 -5.80 -4.81 -2.38
N ILE A 165 -5.96 -3.49 -2.44
CA ILE A 165 -4.88 -2.56 -2.83
C ILE A 165 -3.68 -2.69 -1.89
N VAL A 166 -3.92 -2.68 -0.58
CA VAL A 166 -2.86 -2.79 0.44
C VAL A 166 -2.08 -4.09 0.31
N ALA A 167 -2.79 -5.20 0.17
CA ALA A 167 -2.19 -6.52 0.05
C ALA A 167 -1.41 -6.67 -1.28
N ALA A 168 -2.02 -6.29 -2.40
CA ALA A 168 -1.40 -6.40 -3.71
C ALA A 168 -0.14 -5.54 -3.84
N VAL A 169 -0.18 -4.29 -3.36
CA VAL A 169 0.99 -3.39 -3.36
C VAL A 169 2.13 -3.97 -2.53
N GLY A 170 1.83 -4.57 -1.37
CA GLY A 170 2.85 -5.22 -0.53
C GLY A 170 3.55 -6.38 -1.24
N LEU A 171 2.79 -7.24 -1.92
CA LEU A 171 3.33 -8.36 -2.69
C LEU A 171 4.08 -7.91 -3.93
N ASP A 172 3.59 -6.90 -4.63
CA ASP A 172 4.28 -6.34 -5.80
C ASP A 172 5.62 -5.72 -5.43
N PHE A 173 5.69 -5.01 -4.31
CA PHE A 173 6.93 -4.42 -3.82
C PHE A 173 8.00 -5.48 -3.50
N ALA A 174 7.58 -6.63 -2.96
CA ALA A 174 8.48 -7.73 -2.66
C ALA A 174 9.17 -8.34 -3.91
N ARG A 175 8.66 -8.07 -5.13
CA ARG A 175 9.32 -8.47 -6.39
C ARG A 175 10.70 -7.82 -6.58
N LEU A 176 10.98 -6.69 -5.93
CA LEU A 176 12.30 -6.06 -5.96
C LEU A 176 13.40 -6.99 -5.43
N VAL A 177 13.08 -7.87 -4.49
CA VAL A 177 13.97 -8.92 -3.99
C VAL A 177 13.68 -10.28 -4.62
N LYS A 178 13.01 -10.30 -5.80
CA LYS A 178 12.62 -11.49 -6.55
C LYS A 178 11.73 -12.45 -5.76
N TYR A 179 11.06 -11.94 -4.72
CA TYR A 179 10.13 -12.74 -3.93
C TYR A 179 8.88 -13.07 -4.76
N ARG A 180 8.42 -14.30 -4.64
CA ARG A 180 7.13 -14.78 -5.15
C ARG A 180 6.42 -15.54 -4.03
N PRO A 181 5.10 -15.39 -3.86
CA PRO A 181 4.33 -16.23 -2.96
C PRO A 181 4.54 -17.72 -3.29
N PRO A 182 4.53 -18.60 -2.28
CA PRO A 182 4.56 -20.06 -2.49
C PRO A 182 3.47 -20.53 -3.46
N GLU A 183 3.83 -21.48 -4.35
CA GLU A 183 2.94 -21.98 -5.42
C GLU A 183 1.71 -22.72 -4.86
N GLU A 184 1.77 -23.24 -3.64
CA GLU A 184 0.65 -23.87 -2.95
C GLU A 184 -0.52 -22.91 -2.66
N PHE A 185 -0.30 -21.60 -2.67
CA PHE A 185 -1.33 -20.57 -2.44
C PHE A 185 -2.05 -20.22 -3.74
N VAL A 186 -2.79 -21.17 -4.29
CA VAL A 186 -3.44 -21.05 -5.62
C VAL A 186 -4.53 -19.98 -5.66
N HIS A 187 -5.27 -19.80 -4.57
CA HIS A 187 -6.32 -18.79 -4.50
C HIS A 187 -5.74 -17.38 -4.35
N LEU A 188 -4.66 -17.24 -3.59
CA LEU A 188 -3.90 -16.00 -3.49
C LEU A 188 -3.29 -15.61 -4.85
N ALA A 189 -2.76 -16.58 -5.61
CA ALA A 189 -2.21 -16.34 -6.93
C ALA A 189 -3.29 -15.85 -7.91
N ARG A 190 -4.45 -16.55 -7.98
CA ARG A 190 -5.62 -16.13 -8.78
C ARG A 190 -6.04 -14.70 -8.46
N TRP A 191 -6.21 -14.39 -7.17
CA TRP A 191 -6.62 -13.06 -6.70
C TRP A 191 -5.59 -11.99 -7.09
N LEU A 192 -4.30 -12.26 -6.91
CA LEU A 192 -3.25 -11.29 -7.22
C LEU A 192 -3.22 -10.95 -8.72
N GLU A 193 -3.43 -11.94 -9.59
CA GLU A 193 -3.56 -11.71 -11.04
C GLU A 193 -4.83 -10.90 -11.37
N ALA A 194 -5.95 -11.17 -10.73
CA ALA A 194 -7.17 -10.38 -10.89
C ALA A 194 -6.95 -8.91 -10.48
N CYS A 195 -6.25 -8.67 -9.36
CA CYS A 195 -5.89 -7.32 -8.94
C CYS A 195 -5.00 -6.61 -9.98
N ARG A 196 -3.97 -7.30 -10.49
CA ARG A 196 -3.04 -6.74 -11.49
C ARG A 196 -3.67 -6.48 -12.85
N ALA A 197 -4.70 -7.23 -13.22
CA ALA A 197 -5.43 -7.06 -14.47
C ALA A 197 -6.28 -5.78 -14.49
N ARG A 198 -6.54 -5.16 -13.33
CA ARG A 198 -7.30 -3.90 -13.27
C ARG A 198 -6.56 -2.77 -13.97
N PRO A 199 -7.23 -1.94 -14.79
CA PRO A 199 -6.58 -0.81 -15.45
C PRO A 199 -5.85 0.13 -14.49
N ALA A 200 -6.46 0.42 -13.34
CA ALA A 200 -5.92 1.29 -12.31
C ALA A 200 -4.68 0.72 -11.59
N ALA A 201 -4.46 -0.60 -11.62
CA ALA A 201 -3.28 -1.25 -11.02
C ALA A 201 -1.95 -0.76 -11.65
N LYS A 202 -2.01 -0.21 -12.87
CA LYS A 202 -0.85 0.35 -13.57
C LYS A 202 -0.44 1.73 -13.03
N ALA A 203 -1.28 2.35 -12.21
CA ALA A 203 -0.97 3.65 -11.63
C ALA A 203 0.25 3.55 -10.69
N GLY A 204 1.34 4.16 -11.13
CA GLY A 204 2.58 4.22 -10.34
C GLY A 204 3.43 2.94 -10.35
N VAL A 205 3.38 2.18 -11.44
CA VAL A 205 4.36 1.11 -11.73
C VAL A 205 5.47 1.67 -12.61
#